data_3294306b08a8325425ddbc41979cb48f
#
_entry.id   3294306b08a8325425ddbc41979cb48f
#
_cell.length_a   1.000
_cell.length_b   1.000
_cell.length_c   1.000
_cell.angle_alpha   90.00
_cell.angle_beta   90.00
_cell.angle_gamma   90.00
#
_symmetry.space_group_name_H-M   'P 1'
#
loop_
_entity.id
_entity.type
_entity.pdbx_description
1 polymer ?
#
loop_
_entity_poly.entity_id
_entity_poly.type
_entity_poly.pdbx_seq_one_letter_code
_entity_poly.pdbx_strand_id
1 'polypeptide(L)'
;DIGIVLALVKSPIRKIDSVGINVLSKTEDIANARIEFENGCVANLSASRMSMKKNREIRVFQDNAYLSLDFMNQKGHLVKKSDLIALGLKMKIGLAKPGDGASVPVHEIPIEKGEPLALELADFVRSVKEAKQPKVGGALGKSALEVAITISEQIRNAKRG
;
A
#
# COMPACT_ATOMS: atom_id res chain seq x y z
N ASP A 1 4.96 1.85 -5.59
CA ASP A 1 4.14 1.85 -4.36
C ASP A 1 3.71 3.27 -3.95
N ILE A 2 4.59 4.30 -4.03
CA ILE A 2 4.23 5.71 -3.73
C ILE A 2 3.05 6.16 -4.59
N GLY A 3 3.08 5.90 -5.91
CA GLY A 3 1.99 6.27 -6.82
C GLY A 3 0.64 5.65 -6.42
N ILE A 4 0.63 4.42 -5.88
CA ILE A 4 -0.59 3.77 -5.38
C ILE A 4 -1.14 4.55 -4.17
N VAL A 5 -0.27 4.92 -3.23
CA VAL A 5 -0.65 5.70 -2.05
C VAL A 5 -1.25 7.05 -2.45
N LEU A 6 -0.58 7.78 -3.36
CA LEU A 6 -1.06 9.07 -3.84
C LEU A 6 -2.41 8.96 -4.57
N ALA A 7 -2.60 7.91 -5.37
CA ALA A 7 -3.85 7.65 -6.09
C ALA A 7 -5.02 7.31 -5.14
N LEU A 8 -4.74 6.64 -4.01
CA LEU A 8 -5.74 6.27 -3.01
C LEU A 8 -6.11 7.45 -2.10
N VAL A 9 -5.12 8.17 -1.56
CA VAL A 9 -5.34 9.18 -0.52
C VAL A 9 -5.91 10.48 -1.09
N LYS A 10 -5.46 10.91 -2.28
CA LYS A 10 -5.94 12.11 -2.99
C LYS A 10 -5.98 13.38 -2.12
N SER A 11 -4.96 13.58 -1.32
CA SER A 11 -4.80 14.74 -0.44
C SER A 11 -3.37 15.26 -0.52
N PRO A 12 -3.12 16.56 -0.33
CA PRO A 12 -1.76 17.09 -0.24
C PRO A 12 -0.98 16.43 0.89
N ILE A 13 0.33 16.29 0.68
CA ILE A 13 1.25 15.80 1.69
C ILE A 13 1.56 16.93 2.66
N ARG A 14 1.38 16.70 3.97
CA ARG A 14 1.73 17.61 5.04
C ARG A 14 3.16 17.43 5.51
N LYS A 15 3.62 16.18 5.62
CA LYS A 15 4.94 15.85 6.15
C LYS A 15 5.44 14.51 5.62
N ILE A 16 6.75 14.41 5.43
CA ILE A 16 7.45 13.16 5.14
C ILE A 16 8.58 13.02 6.17
N ASP A 17 8.64 11.87 6.82
CA ASP A 17 9.76 11.45 7.66
C ASP A 17 10.33 10.16 7.09
N SER A 18 11.64 10.09 6.88
CA SER A 18 12.25 8.91 6.29
C SER A 18 13.60 8.56 6.89
N VAL A 19 13.88 7.27 6.95
CA VAL A 19 15.14 6.69 7.42
C VAL A 19 15.57 5.56 6.48
N GLY A 20 16.88 5.45 6.25
CA GLY A 20 17.44 4.38 5.43
C GLY A 20 18.77 3.90 5.97
N ILE A 21 19.06 2.62 5.73
CA ILE A 21 20.26 1.93 6.21
C ILE A 21 20.96 1.27 5.04
N ASN A 22 22.29 1.44 4.98
CA ASN A 22 23.19 0.69 4.11
C ASN A 22 23.67 -0.54 4.88
N VAL A 23 23.53 -1.72 4.31
CA VAL A 23 24.02 -2.98 4.90
C VAL A 23 25.13 -3.56 4.04
N LEU A 24 24.89 -3.72 2.75
CA LEU A 24 25.83 -4.33 1.80
C LEU A 24 26.26 -3.35 0.68
N SER A 25 25.43 -2.40 0.33
CA SER A 25 25.70 -1.50 -0.79
C SER A 25 26.11 -0.09 -0.33
N LYS A 26 26.59 0.72 -1.28
CA LYS A 26 26.90 2.14 -1.02
C LYS A 26 25.65 3.01 -0.93
N THR A 27 24.51 2.50 -1.37
CA THR A 27 23.20 3.14 -1.27
C THR A 27 22.33 2.42 -0.25
N GLU A 28 21.13 2.94 0.00
CA GLU A 28 20.21 2.34 0.98
C GLU A 28 19.76 0.96 0.53
N ASP A 29 19.95 -0.04 1.40
CA ASP A 29 19.44 -1.40 1.23
C ASP A 29 18.08 -1.58 1.87
N ILE A 30 17.80 -0.79 2.91
CA ILE A 30 16.51 -0.73 3.61
C ILE A 30 16.12 0.74 3.72
N ALA A 31 14.87 1.06 3.40
CA ALA A 31 14.30 2.39 3.55
C ALA A 31 12.88 2.30 4.12
N ASN A 32 12.60 3.18 5.07
CA ASN A 32 11.28 3.38 5.63
C ASN A 32 10.89 4.85 5.49
N ALA A 33 9.63 5.10 5.14
CA ALA A 33 9.10 6.45 5.07
C ALA A 33 7.68 6.49 5.67
N ARG A 34 7.42 7.53 6.44
CA ARG A 34 6.11 7.90 6.95
C ARG A 34 5.66 9.16 6.26
N ILE A 35 4.51 9.11 5.60
CA ILE A 35 3.90 10.24 4.89
C ILE A 35 2.59 10.60 5.61
N GLU A 36 2.48 11.83 6.04
CA GLU A 36 1.26 12.38 6.63
C GLU A 36 0.59 13.32 5.63
N PHE A 37 -0.72 13.16 5.46
CA PHE A 37 -1.53 13.96 4.55
C PHE A 37 -2.39 14.97 5.31
N GLU A 38 -2.80 16.05 4.61
CA GLU A 38 -3.62 17.11 5.21
C GLU A 38 -4.99 16.61 5.68
N ASN A 39 -5.55 15.61 5.00
CA ASN A 39 -6.81 14.97 5.42
C ASN A 39 -6.69 14.04 6.63
N GLY A 40 -5.52 13.98 7.28
CA GLY A 40 -5.25 13.12 8.42
C GLY A 40 -4.86 11.69 8.10
N CYS A 41 -4.88 11.28 6.84
CA CYS A 41 -4.38 9.96 6.44
C CYS A 41 -2.88 9.86 6.67
N VAL A 42 -2.41 8.68 7.03
CA VAL A 42 -1.00 8.37 7.22
C VAL A 42 -0.64 7.13 6.42
N ALA A 43 0.44 7.20 5.64
CA ALA A 43 1.00 6.06 4.95
C ALA A 43 2.40 5.73 5.50
N ASN A 44 2.63 4.46 5.82
CA ASN A 44 3.96 3.95 6.16
C ASN A 44 4.44 3.06 5.02
N LEU A 45 5.59 3.39 4.46
CA LEU A 45 6.24 2.69 3.36
C LEU A 45 7.49 2.00 3.87
N SER A 46 7.69 0.75 3.48
CA SER A 46 8.91 0.02 3.76
C SER A 46 9.40 -0.66 2.49
N ALA A 47 10.65 -0.45 2.15
CA ALA A 47 11.32 -1.09 1.03
C ALA A 47 12.63 -1.71 1.49
N SER A 48 12.89 -2.95 1.09
CA SER A 48 14.12 -3.65 1.41
C SER A 48 14.55 -4.52 0.23
N ARG A 49 15.83 -4.42 -0.16
CA ARG A 49 16.47 -5.35 -1.08
C ARG A 49 17.20 -6.49 -0.36
N MET A 50 17.23 -6.43 0.99
CA MET A 50 17.86 -7.43 1.85
C MET A 50 16.88 -8.51 2.33
N SER A 51 15.58 -8.35 2.08
CA SER A 51 14.59 -9.32 2.50
C SER A 51 14.76 -10.65 1.77
N MET A 52 14.90 -11.74 2.51
CA MET A 52 14.96 -13.08 1.94
C MET A 52 13.63 -13.50 1.28
N LYS A 53 12.53 -12.93 1.75
CA LYS A 53 11.19 -13.18 1.21
C LYS A 53 10.80 -12.03 0.29
N LYS A 54 10.48 -12.36 -0.96
CA LYS A 54 9.85 -11.39 -1.87
C LYS A 54 8.45 -11.10 -1.36
N ASN A 55 8.19 -9.84 -1.03
CA ASN A 55 6.88 -9.38 -0.57
C ASN A 55 6.53 -8.05 -1.24
N ARG A 56 5.31 -7.92 -1.73
CA ARG A 56 4.75 -6.67 -2.21
C ARG A 56 3.28 -6.62 -1.81
N GLU A 57 3.01 -5.92 -0.72
CA GLU A 57 1.73 -5.90 -0.05
C GLU A 57 1.33 -4.47 0.29
N ILE A 58 0.04 -4.18 0.23
CA ILE A 58 -0.53 -2.96 0.81
C ILE A 58 -1.63 -3.34 1.79
N ARG A 59 -1.65 -2.65 2.93
CA ARG A 59 -2.71 -2.77 3.94
C ARG A 59 -3.35 -1.41 4.14
N VAL A 60 -4.65 -1.37 4.05
CA VAL A 60 -5.43 -0.14 4.24
C VAL A 60 -6.38 -0.34 5.41
N PHE A 61 -6.30 0.58 6.37
CA PHE A 61 -7.17 0.62 7.54
C PHE A 61 -8.12 1.80 7.39
N GLN A 62 -9.40 1.52 7.50
CA GLN A 62 -10.49 2.49 7.45
C GLN A 62 -11.41 2.29 8.66
N ASP A 63 -12.27 3.28 8.94
CA ASP A 63 -13.18 3.22 10.09
C ASP A 63 -14.11 2.00 10.09
N ASN A 64 -14.45 1.48 8.92
CA ASN A 64 -15.40 0.40 8.73
C ASN A 64 -14.82 -0.88 8.13
N ALA A 65 -13.56 -0.87 7.71
CA ALA A 65 -12.95 -2.01 7.03
C ALA A 65 -11.41 -2.03 7.12
N TYR A 66 -10.86 -3.23 7.04
CA TYR A 66 -9.45 -3.51 6.80
C TYR A 66 -9.30 -4.23 5.47
N LEU A 67 -8.44 -3.71 4.62
CA LEU A 67 -8.11 -4.28 3.31
C LEU A 67 -6.64 -4.71 3.30
N SER A 68 -6.37 -5.91 2.80
CA SER A 68 -5.00 -6.39 2.49
C SER A 68 -4.94 -6.85 1.04
N LEU A 69 -3.97 -6.35 0.28
CA LEU A 69 -3.71 -6.73 -1.10
C LEU A 69 -2.28 -7.26 -1.23
N ASP A 70 -2.15 -8.50 -1.68
CA ASP A 70 -0.88 -9.14 -2.02
C ASP A 70 -0.69 -9.09 -3.55
N PHE A 71 0.20 -8.23 -4.01
CA PHE A 71 0.48 -8.07 -5.44
C PHE A 71 1.28 -9.22 -6.04
N MET A 72 2.05 -9.96 -5.22
CA MET A 72 2.83 -11.09 -5.71
C MET A 72 1.94 -12.27 -6.06
N ASN A 73 0.95 -12.55 -5.21
CA ASN A 73 0.02 -13.66 -5.38
C ASN A 73 -1.30 -13.22 -6.02
N GLN A 74 -1.47 -11.93 -6.31
CA GLN A 74 -2.70 -11.34 -6.85
C GLN A 74 -3.92 -11.75 -6.02
N LYS A 75 -3.85 -11.54 -4.71
CA LYS A 75 -4.91 -11.85 -3.74
C LYS A 75 -5.30 -10.61 -2.96
N GLY A 76 -6.59 -10.52 -2.66
CA GLY A 76 -7.13 -9.45 -1.83
C GLY A 76 -8.04 -10.01 -0.74
N HIS A 77 -7.94 -9.44 0.44
CA HIS A 77 -8.75 -9.80 1.60
C HIS A 77 -9.36 -8.56 2.21
N LEU A 78 -10.64 -8.65 2.54
CA LEU A 78 -11.39 -7.60 3.20
C LEU A 78 -11.98 -8.14 4.50
N VAL A 79 -11.77 -7.43 5.59
CA VAL A 79 -12.43 -7.65 6.89
C VAL A 79 -13.28 -6.43 7.19
N LYS A 80 -14.58 -6.63 7.45
CA LYS A 80 -15.50 -5.54 7.78
C LYS A 80 -15.63 -5.39 9.30
N LYS A 81 -15.78 -4.17 9.78
CA LYS A 81 -16.02 -3.88 11.19
C LYS A 81 -17.32 -4.53 11.70
N SER A 82 -18.34 -4.62 10.85
CA SER A 82 -19.60 -5.33 11.17
C SER A 82 -19.37 -6.78 11.57
N ASP A 83 -18.41 -7.45 10.90
CA ASP A 83 -18.12 -8.87 11.16
C ASP A 83 -17.39 -9.04 12.49
N LEU A 84 -16.51 -8.10 12.82
CA LEU A 84 -15.82 -8.04 14.12
C LEU A 84 -16.82 -7.82 15.24
N ILE A 85 -17.78 -6.90 15.08
CA ILE A 85 -18.82 -6.61 16.05
C ILE A 85 -19.74 -7.83 16.22
N ALA A 86 -20.15 -8.46 15.12
CA ALA A 86 -20.99 -9.65 15.14
C ALA A 86 -20.29 -10.82 15.86
N LEU A 87 -19.00 -11.03 15.61
CA LEU A 87 -18.22 -12.06 16.31
C LEU A 87 -18.10 -11.74 17.81
N GLY A 88 -17.80 -10.49 18.18
CA GLY A 88 -17.71 -10.06 19.57
C GLY A 88 -19.03 -10.24 20.31
N LEU A 89 -20.17 -9.96 19.66
CA LEU A 89 -21.49 -10.20 20.22
C LEU A 89 -21.75 -11.71 20.44
N LYS A 90 -21.44 -12.55 19.46
CA LYS A 90 -21.55 -14.01 19.59
C LYS A 90 -20.74 -14.55 20.76
N MET A 91 -19.51 -14.06 20.96
CA MET A 91 -18.69 -14.41 22.11
C MET A 91 -19.32 -13.96 23.43
N LYS A 92 -19.86 -12.73 23.49
CA LYS A 92 -20.48 -12.17 24.68
C LYS A 92 -21.74 -12.96 25.14
N ILE A 93 -22.51 -13.46 24.18
CA ILE A 93 -23.72 -14.24 24.49
C ILE A 93 -23.48 -15.76 24.54
N GLY A 94 -22.21 -16.20 24.49
CA GLY A 94 -21.81 -17.61 24.62
C GLY A 94 -22.03 -18.49 23.40
N LEU A 95 -22.41 -17.91 22.25
CA LEU A 95 -22.56 -18.64 20.98
C LEU A 95 -21.22 -18.92 20.26
N ALA A 96 -20.14 -18.33 20.71
CA ALA A 96 -18.77 -18.61 20.24
C ALA A 96 -17.79 -18.45 21.41
N LYS A 97 -16.79 -19.32 21.49
CA LYS A 97 -15.71 -19.24 22.50
C LYS A 97 -14.37 -18.99 21.79
N PRO A 98 -13.41 -18.33 22.46
CA PRO A 98 -12.04 -18.29 22.00
C PRO A 98 -11.52 -19.75 21.87
N GLY A 99 -11.08 -20.13 20.68
CA GLY A 99 -10.57 -21.49 20.42
C GLY A 99 -11.54 -22.45 19.73
N ASP A 100 -12.85 -22.17 19.67
CA ASP A 100 -13.86 -23.01 18.99
C ASP A 100 -13.83 -22.88 17.45
N GLY A 101 -12.70 -22.39 16.84
CA GLY A 101 -12.63 -22.13 15.41
C GLY A 101 -13.42 -20.87 14.97
N ALA A 102 -13.96 -20.12 15.92
CA ALA A 102 -14.61 -18.85 15.63
C ALA A 102 -13.55 -17.83 15.17
N SER A 103 -13.40 -17.67 13.86
CA SER A 103 -12.53 -16.72 13.22
C SER A 103 -13.30 -15.52 12.69
N VAL A 104 -12.64 -14.39 12.59
CA VAL A 104 -13.19 -13.22 11.90
C VAL A 104 -13.43 -13.57 10.44
N PRO A 105 -14.65 -13.36 9.90
CA PRO A 105 -14.91 -13.58 8.50
C PRO A 105 -13.97 -12.72 7.63
N VAL A 106 -13.22 -13.38 6.77
CA VAL A 106 -12.34 -12.75 5.78
C VAL A 106 -12.98 -12.94 4.42
N HIS A 107 -13.34 -11.84 3.79
CA HIS A 107 -13.92 -11.85 2.45
C HIS A 107 -12.80 -11.78 1.42
N GLU A 108 -12.73 -12.75 0.52
CA GLU A 108 -11.83 -12.65 -0.63
C GLU A 108 -12.36 -11.61 -1.62
N ILE A 109 -11.45 -10.78 -2.11
CA ILE A 109 -11.76 -9.82 -3.17
C ILE A 109 -11.46 -10.51 -4.50
N PRO A 110 -12.44 -10.61 -5.43
CA PRO A 110 -12.17 -11.15 -6.75
C PRO A 110 -11.23 -10.19 -7.51
N ILE A 111 -10.03 -10.68 -7.81
CA ILE A 111 -9.03 -9.94 -8.57
C ILE A 111 -8.86 -10.65 -9.93
N GLU A 112 -9.06 -9.91 -11.00
CA GLU A 112 -8.71 -10.39 -12.34
C GLU A 112 -7.20 -10.54 -12.43
N LYS A 113 -6.75 -11.77 -12.61
CA LYS A 113 -5.33 -12.07 -12.78
C LYS A 113 -4.88 -11.62 -14.16
N GLY A 114 -3.72 -10.99 -14.22
CA GLY A 114 -3.13 -10.52 -15.46
C GLY A 114 -1.64 -10.31 -15.33
N GLU A 115 -0.96 -10.29 -16.48
CA GLU A 115 0.44 -9.93 -16.53
C GLU A 115 0.53 -8.38 -16.47
N PRO A 116 1.21 -7.79 -15.45
CA PRO A 116 1.17 -6.35 -15.20
C PRO A 116 1.65 -5.49 -16.36
N LEU A 117 2.74 -5.88 -17.02
CA LEU A 117 3.29 -5.13 -18.16
C LEU A 117 2.35 -5.17 -19.38
N ALA A 118 1.72 -6.31 -19.64
CA ALA A 118 0.73 -6.43 -20.74
C ALA A 118 -0.47 -5.52 -20.48
N LEU A 119 -0.95 -5.44 -19.23
CA LEU A 119 -2.06 -4.56 -18.86
C LEU A 119 -1.68 -3.08 -19.00
N GLU A 120 -0.47 -2.69 -18.59
CA GLU A 120 0.06 -1.33 -18.74
C GLU A 120 0.15 -0.93 -20.21
N LEU A 121 0.76 -1.76 -21.05
CA LEU A 121 0.87 -1.51 -22.48
C LEU A 121 -0.49 -1.44 -23.18
N ALA A 122 -1.42 -2.32 -22.80
CA ALA A 122 -2.78 -2.30 -23.33
C ALA A 122 -3.53 -1.01 -22.97
N ASP A 123 -3.38 -0.52 -21.73
CA ASP A 123 -3.96 0.75 -21.28
C ASP A 123 -3.36 1.94 -22.04
N PHE A 124 -2.03 1.95 -22.23
CA PHE A 124 -1.34 2.97 -23.02
C PHE A 124 -1.84 3.02 -24.45
N VAL A 125 -1.83 1.88 -25.15
CA VAL A 125 -2.28 1.78 -26.56
C VAL A 125 -3.74 2.22 -26.70
N ARG A 126 -4.61 1.79 -25.77
CA ARG A 126 -6.02 2.19 -25.77
C ARG A 126 -6.15 3.70 -25.56
N SER A 127 -5.40 4.27 -24.63
CA SER A 127 -5.44 5.70 -24.34
C SER A 127 -5.03 6.54 -25.55
N VAL A 128 -4.00 6.10 -26.30
CA VAL A 128 -3.58 6.75 -27.55
C VAL A 128 -4.67 6.66 -28.63
N LYS A 129 -5.24 5.46 -28.83
CA LYS A 129 -6.29 5.23 -29.87
C LYS A 129 -7.56 6.04 -29.59
N GLU A 130 -7.94 6.15 -28.32
CA GLU A 130 -9.18 6.83 -27.91
C GLU A 130 -8.98 8.31 -27.60
N ALA A 131 -7.73 8.82 -27.69
CA ALA A 131 -7.35 10.17 -27.28
C ALA A 131 -7.78 10.50 -25.83
N LYS A 132 -7.68 9.52 -24.92
CA LYS A 132 -8.03 9.63 -23.51
C LYS A 132 -6.80 9.59 -22.62
N GLN A 133 -6.93 10.14 -21.40
CA GLN A 133 -5.89 10.01 -20.39
C GLN A 133 -5.76 8.55 -19.92
N PRO A 134 -4.52 8.03 -19.77
CA PRO A 134 -4.30 6.72 -19.20
C PRO A 134 -4.70 6.70 -17.72
N LYS A 135 -4.96 5.52 -17.16
CA LYS A 135 -5.28 5.34 -15.73
C LYS A 135 -4.18 5.89 -14.83
N VAL A 136 -2.92 5.71 -15.23
CA VAL A 136 -1.76 6.26 -14.56
C VAL A 136 -1.08 7.26 -15.49
N GLY A 137 -1.45 8.53 -15.37
CA GLY A 137 -0.93 9.61 -16.21
C GLY A 137 0.39 10.18 -15.69
N GLY A 138 1.06 10.97 -16.54
CA GLY A 138 2.35 11.59 -16.24
C GLY A 138 2.36 12.48 -15.00
N ALA A 139 1.24 13.15 -14.68
CA ALA A 139 1.12 13.96 -13.47
C ALA A 139 1.30 13.12 -12.19
N LEU A 140 0.63 11.96 -12.11
CA LEU A 140 0.78 11.05 -10.98
C LEU A 140 2.20 10.47 -10.92
N GLY A 141 2.77 10.11 -12.08
CA GLY A 141 4.16 9.65 -12.17
C GLY A 141 5.16 10.69 -11.67
N LYS A 142 4.99 11.97 -12.09
CA LYS A 142 5.80 13.09 -11.62
C LYS A 142 5.70 13.26 -10.11
N SER A 143 4.48 13.32 -9.56
CA SER A 143 4.29 13.47 -8.11
C SER A 143 4.90 12.31 -7.32
N ALA A 144 4.78 11.08 -7.81
CA ALA A 144 5.41 9.92 -7.16
C ALA A 144 6.95 10.01 -7.17
N LEU A 145 7.54 10.53 -8.25
CA LEU A 145 8.97 10.75 -8.36
C LEU A 145 9.45 11.86 -7.41
N GLU A 146 8.72 12.98 -7.31
CA GLU A 146 9.02 14.07 -6.38
C GLU A 146 9.06 13.57 -4.93
N VAL A 147 8.08 12.77 -4.52
CA VAL A 147 8.06 12.14 -3.18
C VAL A 147 9.25 11.20 -3.00
N ALA A 148 9.58 10.39 -4.01
CA ALA A 148 10.72 9.47 -3.94
C ALA A 148 12.06 10.22 -3.79
N ILE A 149 12.22 11.34 -4.51
CA ILE A 149 13.41 12.22 -4.39
C ILE A 149 13.49 12.78 -2.97
N THR A 150 12.40 13.34 -2.45
CA THR A 150 12.34 13.89 -1.09
C THR A 150 12.74 12.87 -0.05
N ILE A 151 12.20 11.64 -0.12
CA ILE A 151 12.58 10.54 0.78
C ILE A 151 14.08 10.25 0.69
N SER A 152 14.61 10.12 -0.53
CA SER A 152 16.03 9.81 -0.75
C SER A 152 16.96 10.92 -0.27
N GLU A 153 16.56 12.17 -0.39
CA GLU A 153 17.32 13.34 0.11
C GLU A 153 17.36 13.39 1.63
N GLN A 154 16.23 13.16 2.29
CA GLN A 154 16.15 13.09 3.74
C GLN A 154 17.08 11.99 4.29
N ILE A 155 17.03 10.79 3.70
CA ILE A 155 17.89 9.68 4.12
C ILE A 155 19.38 10.02 3.95
N ARG A 156 19.74 10.64 2.82
CA ARG A 156 21.14 11.03 2.56
C ARG A 156 21.64 12.13 3.50
N ASN A 157 20.78 13.09 3.82
CA ASN A 157 21.13 14.20 4.69
C ASN A 157 21.25 13.75 6.16
N ALA A 158 20.41 12.83 6.63
CA ALA A 158 20.51 12.25 7.96
C ALA A 158 21.82 11.48 8.23
N LYS A 159 22.52 11.03 7.19
CA LYS A 159 23.80 10.32 7.32
C LYS A 159 25.02 11.27 7.39
N ARG A 160 24.84 12.54 7.11
CA ARG A 160 25.92 13.54 7.08
C ARG A 160 26.03 14.34 8.37
N GLY A 161 25.11 14.19 9.27
CA GLY A 161 25.11 14.74 10.63
C GLY A 161 25.42 13.67 11.68
#